data_d03487a32f2b3f2339e9dbf115075fa1
#
_entry.id   d03487a32f2b3f2339e9dbf115075fa1
#
_cell.length_a   1.000
_cell.length_b   1.000
_cell.length_c   1.000
_cell.angle_alpha   90.00
_cell.angle_beta   90.00
_cell.angle_gamma   90.00
#
_symmetry.space_group_name_H-M   'P 1'
#
loop_
_entity.id
_entity.type
_entity.pdbx_description
1 polymer ?
#
loop_
_entity_poly.entity_id
_entity_poly.type
_entity_poly.pdbx_seq_one_letter_code
_entity_poly.pdbx_strand_id
1 'polypeptide(L)'
;MLIFADSLPAPAASSCIPFADAQKHIGANRCITGKVLQVKLGNGGVHFFDFCEDFRVCPFTVVVFPSDLKRVGDIRQLQGKQIEIEGEVKGYDGRAEIILQRLGQLRGDAAHIPPLPREYDVERHGKFSPGRFSRPKAAKTSSSHKKQSAPVSLEDPSLPMSPTD
;
A
#
# COMPACT_ATOMS: atom_id res chain seq x y z
N MET A 1 3.07 4.06 65.12
CA MET A 1 3.26 3.05 64.04
C MET A 1 2.80 3.66 62.75
N LEU A 2 3.71 4.26 61.96
CA LEU A 2 3.41 4.95 60.73
C LEU A 2 3.58 3.94 59.58
N ILE A 3 2.49 3.67 58.87
CA ILE A 3 2.48 2.79 57.70
C ILE A 3 2.72 3.70 56.46
N PHE A 4 3.92 3.63 55.89
CA PHE A 4 4.22 4.22 54.59
C PHE A 4 3.61 3.31 53.52
N ALA A 5 2.58 3.79 52.86
CA ALA A 5 2.06 3.16 51.66
C ALA A 5 3.01 3.49 50.49
N ASP A 6 3.81 2.52 50.07
CA ASP A 6 4.56 2.55 48.83
C ASP A 6 3.59 2.56 47.64
N SER A 7 3.38 3.73 47.08
CA SER A 7 2.70 3.86 45.79
C SER A 7 3.65 3.41 44.70
N LEU A 8 3.47 2.18 44.21
CA LEU A 8 4.14 1.71 42.99
C LEU A 8 3.71 2.59 41.81
N PRO A 9 4.64 3.15 41.04
CA PRO A 9 4.28 3.88 39.83
C PRO A 9 3.61 2.91 38.85
N ALA A 10 2.39 3.22 38.44
CA ALA A 10 1.73 2.52 37.34
C ALA A 10 2.62 2.56 36.11
N PRO A 11 2.77 1.43 35.36
CA PRO A 11 3.53 1.44 34.12
C PRO A 11 2.93 2.48 33.19
N ALA A 12 3.74 3.47 32.80
CA ALA A 12 3.35 4.48 31.84
C ALA A 12 2.92 3.74 30.56
N ALA A 13 1.62 3.79 30.25
CA ALA A 13 1.12 3.31 28.97
C ALA A 13 1.92 4.07 27.90
N SER A 14 2.72 3.34 27.12
CA SER A 14 3.49 3.93 26.04
C SER A 14 2.49 4.56 25.07
N SER A 15 2.41 5.88 25.11
CA SER A 15 1.51 6.65 24.26
C SER A 15 1.93 6.46 22.79
N CYS A 16 1.04 5.93 21.99
CA CYS A 16 1.28 5.83 20.55
C CYS A 16 1.38 7.23 19.93
N ILE A 17 2.22 7.37 18.92
CA ILE A 17 2.46 8.61 18.21
C ILE A 17 1.32 8.81 17.19
N PRO A 18 0.73 10.01 17.06
CA PRO A 18 -0.22 10.31 16.01
C PRO A 18 0.37 10.05 14.62
N PHE A 19 -0.41 9.51 13.69
CA PHE A 19 0.05 9.20 12.33
C PHE A 19 0.63 10.42 11.59
N ALA A 20 0.17 11.63 11.92
CA ALA A 20 0.68 12.88 11.34
C ALA A 20 2.16 13.12 11.65
N ASP A 21 2.67 12.58 12.76
CA ASP A 21 4.05 12.73 13.18
C ASP A 21 4.95 11.53 12.78
N ALA A 22 4.39 10.52 12.12
CA ALA A 22 5.09 9.29 11.80
C ALA A 22 6.38 9.53 10.98
N GLN A 23 6.38 10.51 10.08
CA GLN A 23 7.56 10.84 9.25
C GLN A 23 8.79 11.22 10.07
N LYS A 24 8.61 11.78 11.28
CA LYS A 24 9.71 12.15 12.17
C LYS A 24 10.41 10.93 12.79
N HIS A 25 9.83 9.74 12.60
CA HIS A 25 10.29 8.52 13.26
C HIS A 25 10.72 7.42 12.25
N ILE A 26 10.97 7.80 10.99
CA ILE A 26 11.49 6.85 10.00
C ILE A 26 12.78 6.20 10.48
N GLY A 27 12.86 4.87 10.35
CA GLY A 27 13.96 4.03 10.83
C GLY A 27 13.82 3.56 12.28
N ALA A 28 12.79 4.00 13.00
CA ALA A 28 12.56 3.59 14.38
C ALA A 28 11.35 2.65 14.52
N ASN A 29 11.39 1.75 15.51
CA ASN A 29 10.23 0.95 15.87
C ASN A 29 9.33 1.79 16.78
N ARG A 30 8.08 2.03 16.40
CA ARG A 30 7.13 2.89 17.09
C ARG A 30 5.71 2.33 17.05
N CYS A 31 4.93 2.72 18.04
CA CYS A 31 3.49 2.59 18.02
C CYS A 31 2.91 3.85 17.37
N ILE A 32 2.15 3.68 16.29
CA ILE A 32 1.47 4.76 15.58
C ILE A 32 -0.04 4.58 15.76
N THR A 33 -0.75 5.68 16.02
CA THR A 33 -2.21 5.67 16.16
C THR A 33 -2.88 6.60 15.17
N GLY A 34 -4.06 6.19 14.70
CA GLY A 34 -4.87 6.98 13.79
C GLY A 34 -6.18 6.32 13.41
N LYS A 35 -7.12 7.10 12.88
CA LYS A 35 -8.37 6.58 12.33
C LYS A 35 -8.17 6.15 10.90
N VAL A 36 -8.45 4.89 10.59
CA VAL A 36 -8.47 4.38 9.21
C VAL A 36 -9.72 4.88 8.51
N LEU A 37 -9.56 5.77 7.55
CA LEU A 37 -10.70 6.29 6.77
C LEU A 37 -11.12 5.27 5.73
N GLN A 38 -10.17 4.63 5.06
CA GLN A 38 -10.42 3.66 4.01
C GLN A 38 -9.37 2.56 3.98
N VAL A 39 -9.79 1.35 3.64
CA VAL A 39 -8.92 0.23 3.28
C VAL A 39 -9.02 0.01 1.78
N LYS A 40 -7.95 0.31 1.05
CA LYS A 40 -7.90 0.22 -0.42
C LYS A 40 -7.13 -0.99 -0.90
N LEU A 41 -7.63 -1.62 -1.95
CA LEU A 41 -6.92 -2.64 -2.70
C LEU A 41 -6.16 -1.94 -3.84
N GLY A 42 -4.84 -2.05 -3.81
CA GLY A 42 -3.96 -1.57 -4.86
C GLY A 42 -3.55 -2.67 -5.84
N ASN A 43 -2.60 -2.33 -6.69
CA ASN A 43 -2.08 -3.25 -7.68
C ASN A 43 -1.42 -4.47 -7.03
N GLY A 44 -1.60 -5.64 -7.63
CA GLY A 44 -0.99 -6.87 -7.15
C GLY A 44 -1.53 -7.40 -5.83
N GLY A 45 -2.72 -6.94 -5.41
CA GLY A 45 -3.37 -7.40 -4.19
C GLY A 45 -2.83 -6.80 -2.90
N VAL A 46 -1.99 -5.78 -2.98
CA VAL A 46 -1.51 -5.03 -1.82
C VAL A 46 -2.63 -4.14 -1.28
N HIS A 47 -2.84 -4.17 0.02
CA HIS A 47 -3.81 -3.29 0.66
C HIS A 47 -3.12 -2.12 1.34
N PHE A 48 -3.80 -0.98 1.34
CA PHE A 48 -3.33 0.26 1.95
C PHE A 48 -4.41 0.79 2.90
N PHE A 49 -3.98 1.26 4.07
CA PHE A 49 -4.87 1.99 4.98
C PHE A 49 -4.64 3.47 4.79
N ASP A 50 -5.67 4.17 4.37
CA ASP A 50 -5.66 5.62 4.25
C ASP A 50 -6.15 6.26 5.54
N PHE A 51 -5.36 7.18 6.08
CA PHE A 51 -5.67 7.95 7.28
C PHE A 51 -6.12 9.38 6.96
N CYS A 52 -6.02 9.78 5.70
CA CYS A 52 -6.41 11.10 5.20
C CYS A 52 -7.42 10.95 4.07
N GLU A 53 -8.21 11.98 3.81
CA GLU A 53 -9.14 12.02 2.68
C GLU A 53 -8.40 11.99 1.35
N ASP A 54 -7.33 12.79 1.23
CA ASP A 54 -6.42 12.71 0.09
C ASP A 54 -5.15 11.91 0.46
N PHE A 55 -5.07 10.68 -0.04
CA PHE A 55 -3.95 9.80 0.20
C PHE A 55 -2.61 10.34 -0.36
N ARG A 56 -2.65 11.26 -1.34
CA ARG A 56 -1.44 11.79 -2.00
C ARG A 56 -0.62 12.68 -1.08
N VAL A 57 -1.30 13.38 -0.19
CA VAL A 57 -0.68 14.28 0.80
C VAL A 57 -0.62 13.68 2.19
N CYS A 58 -1.11 12.46 2.36
CA CYS A 58 -1.10 11.79 3.65
C CYS A 58 0.34 11.43 4.06
N PRO A 59 0.79 11.83 5.26
CA PRO A 59 2.16 11.57 5.70
C PRO A 59 2.43 10.12 6.07
N PHE A 60 1.39 9.31 6.24
CA PHE A 60 1.49 7.94 6.73
C PHE A 60 0.50 7.00 6.07
N THR A 61 0.91 5.75 5.88
CA THR A 61 0.05 4.65 5.44
C THR A 61 0.45 3.35 6.14
N VAL A 62 -0.48 2.39 6.20
CA VAL A 62 -0.17 1.00 6.55
C VAL A 62 -0.30 0.16 5.30
N VAL A 63 0.68 -0.71 5.06
CA VAL A 63 0.74 -1.58 3.89
C VAL A 63 0.57 -3.02 4.33
N VAL A 64 -0.31 -3.77 3.67
CA VAL A 64 -0.52 -5.20 3.91
C VAL A 64 -0.35 -5.96 2.60
N PHE A 65 0.62 -6.86 2.55
CA PHE A 65 0.85 -7.68 1.38
C PHE A 65 -0.09 -8.89 1.34
N PRO A 66 -0.44 -9.42 0.15
CA PRO A 66 -1.29 -10.60 0.03
C PRO A 66 -0.79 -11.80 0.83
N SER A 67 0.53 -11.99 0.88
CA SER A 67 1.17 -13.06 1.66
C SER A 67 0.92 -13.00 3.16
N ASP A 68 0.61 -11.80 3.66
CA ASP A 68 0.45 -11.54 5.09
C ASP A 68 -1.02 -11.56 5.54
N LEU A 69 -1.97 -11.40 4.62
CA LEU A 69 -3.41 -11.31 4.93
C LEU A 69 -3.92 -12.48 5.78
N LYS A 70 -3.47 -13.71 5.50
CA LYS A 70 -3.89 -14.91 6.26
C LYS A 70 -3.42 -14.85 7.72
N ARG A 71 -2.29 -14.18 7.99
CA ARG A 71 -1.72 -14.02 9.34
C ARG A 71 -2.29 -12.82 10.08
N VAL A 72 -2.79 -11.84 9.33
CA VAL A 72 -3.37 -10.61 9.89
C VAL A 72 -4.86 -10.79 10.15
N GLY A 73 -5.62 -11.29 9.17
CA GLY A 73 -7.07 -11.41 9.26
C GLY A 73 -7.81 -10.49 8.29
N ASP A 74 -9.11 -10.31 8.52
CA ASP A 74 -9.96 -9.48 7.66
C ASP A 74 -9.79 -7.99 7.96
N ILE A 75 -8.78 -7.40 7.36
CA ILE A 75 -8.41 -5.99 7.53
C ILE A 75 -9.51 -5.01 7.09
N ARG A 76 -10.49 -5.44 6.28
CA ARG A 76 -11.62 -4.59 5.85
C ARG A 76 -12.46 -4.13 7.04
N GLN A 77 -12.44 -4.91 8.14
CA GLN A 77 -13.11 -4.57 9.39
C GLN A 77 -12.48 -3.40 10.14
N LEU A 78 -11.29 -2.96 9.74
CA LEU A 78 -10.59 -1.82 10.34
C LEU A 78 -11.02 -0.47 9.75
N GLN A 79 -11.73 -0.46 8.62
CA GLN A 79 -12.22 0.77 8.02
C GLN A 79 -13.16 1.51 8.99
N GLY A 80 -12.93 2.80 9.17
CA GLY A 80 -13.66 3.67 10.09
C GLY A 80 -13.23 3.57 11.55
N LYS A 81 -12.32 2.64 11.89
CA LYS A 81 -11.86 2.42 13.27
C LYS A 81 -10.60 3.21 13.59
N GLN A 82 -10.48 3.59 14.85
CA GLN A 82 -9.20 4.03 15.44
C GLN A 82 -8.34 2.79 15.66
N ILE A 83 -7.11 2.84 15.17
CA ILE A 83 -6.15 1.74 15.37
C ILE A 83 -4.89 2.22 16.05
N GLU A 84 -4.22 1.28 16.69
CA GLU A 84 -2.85 1.38 17.17
C GLU A 84 -2.04 0.27 16.53
N ILE A 85 -0.96 0.65 15.84
CA ILE A 85 -0.08 -0.30 15.15
C ILE A 85 1.37 -0.11 15.58
N GLU A 86 2.03 -1.21 15.91
CA GLU A 86 3.44 -1.23 16.28
C GLU A 86 4.28 -1.84 15.17
N GLY A 87 5.38 -1.18 14.84
CA GLY A 87 6.31 -1.67 13.85
C GLY A 87 7.40 -0.67 13.51
N GLU A 88 8.31 -1.11 12.65
CA GLU A 88 9.32 -0.24 12.07
C GLU A 88 8.65 0.76 11.11
N VAL A 89 8.85 2.04 11.37
CA VAL A 89 8.41 3.11 10.49
C VAL A 89 9.41 3.23 9.35
N LYS A 90 8.97 2.91 8.14
CA LYS A 90 9.79 2.98 6.93
C LYS A 90 9.46 4.21 6.12
N GLY A 91 10.43 4.71 5.36
CA GLY A 91 10.21 5.76 4.39
C GLY A 91 10.00 5.16 3.00
N TYR A 92 8.91 5.49 2.34
CA TYR A 92 8.63 5.09 0.96
C TYR A 92 7.90 6.19 0.20
N ASP A 93 8.44 6.58 -0.96
CA ASP A 93 7.86 7.60 -1.85
C ASP A 93 7.48 8.92 -1.12
N GLY A 94 8.37 9.37 -0.23
CA GLY A 94 8.19 10.61 0.53
C GLY A 94 7.21 10.53 1.70
N ARG A 95 6.73 9.33 2.05
CA ARG A 95 5.79 9.08 3.16
C ARG A 95 6.37 8.08 4.14
N ALA A 96 5.85 8.11 5.36
CA ALA A 96 6.11 7.07 6.33
C ALA A 96 5.13 5.90 6.12
N GLU A 97 5.59 4.68 6.31
CA GLU A 97 4.75 3.48 6.27
C GLU A 97 5.13 2.47 7.35
N ILE A 98 4.15 1.67 7.76
CA ILE A 98 4.39 0.43 8.52
C ILE A 98 3.83 -0.73 7.70
N ILE A 99 4.63 -1.80 7.56
CA ILE A 99 4.15 -3.03 6.93
C ILE A 99 3.50 -3.89 8.00
N LEU A 100 2.20 -4.14 7.87
CA LEU A 100 1.43 -5.01 8.75
C LEU A 100 1.56 -6.46 8.26
N GLN A 101 2.33 -7.27 9.01
CA GLN A 101 2.66 -8.64 8.65
C GLN A 101 1.96 -9.69 9.51
N ARG A 102 1.50 -9.29 10.69
CA ARG A 102 0.84 -10.18 11.67
C ARG A 102 -0.11 -9.39 12.56
N LEU A 103 -1.14 -10.06 13.01
CA LEU A 103 -2.18 -9.46 13.88
C LEU A 103 -1.60 -8.85 15.16
N GLY A 104 -0.56 -9.47 15.72
CA GLY A 104 0.08 -8.99 16.97
C GLY A 104 0.77 -7.62 16.88
N GLN A 105 0.85 -7.01 15.69
CA GLN A 105 1.29 -5.62 15.55
C GLN A 105 0.15 -4.62 15.86
N LEU A 106 -1.10 -5.07 15.78
CA LEU A 106 -2.27 -4.26 16.15
C LEU A 106 -2.52 -4.39 17.65
N ARG A 107 -2.98 -3.29 18.27
CA ARG A 107 -3.31 -3.22 19.70
C ARG A 107 -4.79 -2.87 19.90
N GLY A 108 -5.26 -3.07 21.14
CA GLY A 108 -6.64 -2.75 21.50
C GLY A 108 -7.66 -3.53 20.67
N ASP A 109 -8.78 -2.90 20.31
CA ASP A 109 -9.87 -3.53 19.57
C ASP A 109 -9.45 -3.97 18.16
N ALA A 110 -8.46 -3.30 17.58
CA ALA A 110 -7.93 -3.66 16.25
C ALA A 110 -7.24 -5.03 16.24
N ALA A 111 -6.75 -5.51 17.40
CA ALA A 111 -6.14 -6.84 17.54
C ALA A 111 -7.17 -7.98 17.50
N HIS A 112 -8.47 -7.67 17.49
CA HIS A 112 -9.56 -8.66 17.54
C HIS A 112 -10.34 -8.77 16.24
N ILE A 113 -9.75 -8.40 15.10
CA ILE A 113 -10.42 -8.61 13.81
C ILE A 113 -10.57 -10.10 13.51
N PRO A 114 -11.67 -10.49 12.81
CA PRO A 114 -11.90 -11.88 12.47
C PRO A 114 -10.85 -12.40 11.48
N PRO A 115 -10.65 -13.72 11.41
CA PRO A 115 -9.80 -14.31 10.39
C PRO A 115 -10.34 -14.00 8.99
N LEU A 116 -9.47 -14.04 8.00
CA LEU A 116 -9.84 -13.86 6.62
C LEU A 116 -10.84 -14.94 6.19
N PRO A 117 -11.97 -14.58 5.52
CA PRO A 117 -12.93 -15.56 5.03
C PRO A 117 -12.29 -16.61 4.13
N ARG A 118 -12.76 -17.86 4.21
CA ARG A 118 -12.20 -18.97 3.41
C ARG A 118 -12.32 -18.75 1.90
N GLU A 119 -13.36 -18.04 1.49
CA GLU A 119 -13.68 -17.73 0.09
C GLU A 119 -12.84 -16.53 -0.44
N TYR A 120 -12.07 -15.88 0.44
CA TYR A 120 -11.22 -14.76 0.02
C TYR A 120 -10.00 -15.31 -0.72
N ASP A 121 -9.99 -15.12 -2.03
CA ASP A 121 -8.91 -15.59 -2.89
C ASP A 121 -7.74 -14.60 -2.86
N VAL A 122 -6.80 -14.85 -1.97
CA VAL A 122 -5.57 -14.06 -1.85
C VAL A 122 -4.71 -14.16 -3.11
N GLU A 123 -4.80 -15.28 -3.83
CA GLU A 123 -3.94 -15.54 -5.00
C GLU A 123 -4.41 -14.78 -6.23
N ARG A 124 -5.71 -14.50 -6.37
CA ARG A 124 -6.24 -13.65 -7.45
C ARG A 124 -5.72 -12.23 -7.38
N HIS A 125 -5.34 -11.76 -6.21
CA HIS A 125 -4.85 -10.40 -5.99
C HIS A 125 -3.34 -10.24 -6.16
N GLY A 126 -2.63 -11.30 -6.52
CA GLY A 126 -1.20 -11.29 -6.83
C GLY A 126 -0.30 -11.83 -5.73
N LYS A 127 0.93 -12.15 -6.13
CA LYS A 127 1.96 -12.74 -5.24
C LYS A 127 3.02 -11.69 -4.91
N PHE A 128 2.66 -10.72 -4.09
CA PHE A 128 3.60 -9.74 -3.58
C PHE A 128 3.94 -10.04 -2.13
N SER A 129 5.20 -9.86 -1.77
CA SER A 129 5.69 -10.00 -0.40
C SER A 129 6.62 -8.85 -0.05
N PRO A 130 6.80 -8.55 1.24
CA PRO A 130 7.75 -7.54 1.69
C PRO A 130 9.14 -7.80 1.07
N GLY A 131 9.77 -6.78 0.54
CA GLY A 131 11.07 -6.86 -0.12
C GLY A 131 11.03 -7.25 -1.61
N ARG A 132 9.89 -7.68 -2.14
CA ARG A 132 9.69 -7.87 -3.59
C ARG A 132 8.84 -6.77 -4.23
N PHE A 133 8.33 -5.86 -3.45
CA PHE A 133 7.63 -4.69 -3.95
C PHE A 133 8.63 -3.72 -4.54
N SER A 134 9.04 -4.01 -5.77
CA SER A 134 9.71 -3.06 -6.63
C SER A 134 8.62 -2.29 -7.37
N ARG A 135 8.80 -0.98 -7.52
CA ARG A 135 7.99 -0.14 -8.40
C ARG A 135 7.72 -0.92 -9.68
N PRO A 136 6.47 -1.07 -10.15
CA PRO A 136 6.21 -1.74 -11.42
C PRO A 136 7.11 -1.10 -12.47
N LYS A 137 8.03 -1.86 -13.04
CA LYS A 137 8.75 -1.42 -14.24
C LYS A 137 7.66 -1.07 -15.25
N ALA A 138 7.65 0.19 -15.67
CA ALA A 138 6.77 0.62 -16.75
C ALA A 138 6.83 -0.46 -17.82
N ALA A 139 5.69 -1.03 -18.16
CA ALA A 139 5.61 -2.05 -19.18
C ALA A 139 6.33 -1.46 -20.40
N LYS A 140 7.44 -2.08 -20.79
CA LYS A 140 8.01 -1.79 -22.10
C LYS A 140 6.91 -2.15 -23.08
N THR A 141 6.29 -1.15 -23.65
CA THR A 141 5.47 -1.31 -24.82
C THR A 141 6.39 -1.93 -25.86
N SER A 142 6.32 -3.23 -26.01
CA SER A 142 6.90 -3.90 -27.15
C SER A 142 6.10 -3.45 -28.34
N SER A 143 6.52 -2.35 -28.96
CA SER A 143 6.17 -2.05 -30.32
C SER A 143 6.79 -3.17 -31.15
N SER A 144 6.04 -4.24 -31.34
CA SER A 144 6.31 -5.17 -32.42
C SER A 144 6.06 -4.37 -33.70
N HIS A 145 7.10 -3.78 -34.22
CA HIS A 145 7.13 -3.36 -35.61
C HIS A 145 7.00 -4.65 -36.42
N LYS A 146 5.75 -4.97 -36.72
CA LYS A 146 5.44 -5.89 -37.81
C LYS A 146 5.93 -5.20 -39.07
N LYS A 147 7.09 -5.64 -39.52
CA LYS A 147 7.70 -5.26 -40.80
C LYS A 147 6.70 -5.66 -41.90
N GLN A 148 5.88 -4.72 -42.28
CA GLN A 148 5.03 -4.85 -43.45
C GLN A 148 5.94 -4.64 -44.64
N SER A 149 6.20 -5.72 -45.35
CA SER A 149 6.82 -5.75 -46.64
C SER A 149 5.98 -4.88 -47.60
N ALA A 150 6.63 -3.93 -48.22
CA ALA A 150 6.06 -3.13 -49.27
C ALA A 150 5.68 -4.02 -50.49
N PRO A 151 4.52 -3.84 -51.09
CA PRO A 151 4.34 -4.31 -52.44
C PRO A 151 4.93 -3.31 -53.43
N VAL A 152 5.62 -3.89 -54.32
CA VAL A 152 6.30 -3.38 -55.51
C VAL A 152 5.47 -2.39 -56.30
N SER A 153 6.14 -1.32 -56.72
CA SER A 153 5.77 -0.43 -57.83
C SER A 153 5.38 -1.20 -59.08
N LEU A 154 4.29 -0.82 -59.68
CA LEU A 154 4.08 -0.99 -61.10
C LEU A 154 3.60 0.35 -61.69
N GLU A 155 4.56 0.90 -62.40
CA GLU A 155 4.46 1.67 -63.66
C GLU A 155 3.32 2.64 -63.86
N ASP A 156 3.78 3.89 -63.92
CA ASP A 156 3.23 4.94 -64.74
C ASP A 156 3.27 4.56 -66.24
N PRO A 157 2.23 4.82 -67.02
CA PRO A 157 2.50 5.62 -68.20
C PRO A 157 1.40 6.63 -68.52
N SER A 158 1.88 7.79 -68.92
CA SER A 158 1.34 8.67 -69.95
C SER A 158 0.41 9.82 -69.54
N LEU A 159 1.05 10.95 -69.46
CA LEU A 159 0.53 12.23 -69.91
C LEU A 159 0.03 12.18 -71.34
N PRO A 160 -0.96 12.97 -71.75
CA PRO A 160 -0.63 14.08 -72.58
C PRO A 160 -1.30 15.43 -72.26
N MET A 161 -0.46 16.43 -72.19
CA MET A 161 -0.44 17.69 -72.97
C MET A 161 -1.77 18.37 -73.27
N SER A 162 -1.78 19.63 -72.86
CA SER A 162 -2.65 20.73 -73.15
C SER A 162 -2.81 20.91 -74.66
N PRO A 163 -3.81 21.70 -75.13
CA PRO A 163 -3.50 23.10 -75.49
C PRO A 163 -4.62 24.12 -75.15
N THR A 164 -4.09 25.28 -74.82
CA THR A 164 -4.50 26.67 -75.27
C THR A 164 -5.89 26.86 -75.89
N ASP A 165 -6.68 27.73 -75.27
CA ASP A 165 -7.05 29.08 -75.81
C ASP A 165 -7.61 29.92 -74.65
#